data_b03412a6d7db1480814be71c036a03e1
#
_entry.id   b03412a6d7db1480814be71c036a03e1
#
_cell.length_a   1.000
_cell.length_b   1.000
_cell.length_c   1.000
_cell.angle_alpha   90.00
_cell.angle_beta   90.00
_cell.angle_gamma   90.00
#
_symmetry.space_group_name_H-M   'P 1'
#
loop_
_entity.id
_entity.type
_entity.pdbx_description
1 polymer ?
#
loop_
_entity_poly.entity_id
_entity_poly.type
_entity_poly.pdbx_seq_one_letter_code
_entity_poly.pdbx_strand_id
1 'polypeptide(L)'
;ALRDLLAVNGGGPTTVHSCAPDVPFALLRRAGAGSVSFDFSLLTEREEEEIGEAVEGGTQLLLGVVPSADGASTALSDPGGSVMGVRTLWNRLGLTPGTLAESVVVTPSCGLAGASPAYARAALAHCVRAARSLADNPE
;
A
#
# COMPACT_ATOMS: atom_id res chain seq x y z
N ALA A 1 9.36 -21.35 -9.14
CA ALA A 1 8.56 -20.42 -9.95
C ALA A 1 8.65 -18.98 -9.42
N LEU A 2 7.74 -18.49 -8.54
CA LEU A 2 7.76 -17.10 -8.08
C LEU A 2 9.07 -16.74 -7.34
N ARG A 3 9.53 -17.60 -6.44
CA ARG A 3 10.81 -17.39 -5.72
C ARG A 3 11.99 -17.24 -6.69
N ASP A 4 12.06 -18.08 -7.72
CA ASP A 4 13.14 -18.03 -8.70
C ASP A 4 13.10 -16.74 -9.51
N LEU A 5 11.88 -16.27 -9.85
CA LEU A 5 11.67 -15.00 -10.53
C LEU A 5 12.12 -13.81 -9.66
N LEU A 6 11.75 -13.80 -8.38
CA LEU A 6 12.17 -12.74 -7.45
C LEU A 6 13.68 -12.75 -7.20
N ALA A 7 14.32 -13.92 -7.26
CA ALA A 7 15.77 -14.07 -7.08
C ALA A 7 16.61 -13.56 -8.27
N VAL A 8 16.01 -13.43 -9.48
CA VAL A 8 16.73 -12.91 -10.66
C VAL A 8 17.29 -11.51 -10.45
N ASN A 9 16.71 -10.74 -9.54
CA ASN A 9 17.15 -9.38 -9.21
C ASN A 9 18.48 -9.31 -8.41
N GLY A 10 19.19 -10.41 -8.23
CA GLY A 10 20.49 -10.40 -7.54
C GLY A 10 20.44 -9.97 -6.07
N GLY A 11 19.30 -10.14 -5.41
CA GLY A 11 19.10 -9.72 -4.01
C GLY A 11 18.70 -8.26 -3.83
N GLY A 12 18.43 -7.54 -4.91
CA GLY A 12 17.88 -6.19 -4.85
C GLY A 12 16.42 -6.15 -4.38
N PRO A 13 15.88 -4.96 -4.07
CA PRO A 13 14.49 -4.82 -3.62
C PRO A 13 13.51 -5.30 -4.69
N THR A 14 12.50 -6.07 -4.25
CA THR A 14 11.47 -6.61 -5.13
C THR A 14 10.08 -6.19 -4.62
N THR A 15 9.21 -5.79 -5.53
CA THR A 15 7.81 -5.46 -5.23
C THR A 15 6.90 -6.33 -6.09
N VAL A 16 5.93 -6.98 -5.46
CA VAL A 16 4.84 -7.66 -6.17
C VAL A 16 3.58 -6.81 -6.07
N HIS A 17 2.96 -6.52 -7.22
CA HIS A 17 1.70 -5.77 -7.28
C HIS A 17 0.52 -6.68 -7.59
N SER A 18 -0.58 -6.49 -6.85
CA SER A 18 -1.88 -7.10 -7.13
C SER A 18 -2.99 -6.09 -6.86
N CYS A 19 -3.79 -5.75 -7.86
CA CYS A 19 -5.00 -4.94 -7.72
C CYS A 19 -6.28 -5.80 -7.72
N ALA A 20 -6.16 -7.10 -7.45
CA ALA A 20 -7.25 -8.03 -7.25
C ALA A 20 -7.51 -8.25 -5.74
N PRO A 21 -8.73 -8.66 -5.35
CA PRO A 21 -8.97 -9.10 -3.97
C PRO A 21 -8.20 -10.38 -3.63
N ASP A 22 -8.21 -10.75 -2.36
CA ASP A 22 -7.58 -11.97 -1.84
C ASP A 22 -6.06 -12.04 -2.12
N VAL A 23 -5.34 -10.98 -1.79
CA VAL A 23 -3.87 -10.93 -1.95
C VAL A 23 -3.22 -11.97 -1.02
N PRO A 24 -2.43 -12.93 -1.55
CA PRO A 24 -1.84 -13.99 -0.74
C PRO A 24 -0.54 -13.53 -0.04
N PHE A 25 -0.65 -12.65 0.95
CA PHE A 25 0.50 -12.03 1.65
C PHE A 25 1.49 -13.06 2.19
N ALA A 26 0.99 -14.11 2.85
CA ALA A 26 1.85 -15.16 3.39
C ALA A 26 2.65 -15.90 2.31
N LEU A 27 2.04 -16.15 1.14
CA LEU A 27 2.73 -16.79 0.01
C LEU A 27 3.79 -15.86 -0.57
N LEU A 28 3.47 -14.59 -0.77
CA LEU A 28 4.39 -13.59 -1.33
C LEU A 28 5.61 -13.40 -0.42
N ARG A 29 5.37 -13.30 0.89
CA ARG A 29 6.44 -13.22 1.91
C ARG A 29 7.34 -14.45 1.86
N ARG A 30 6.78 -15.65 1.86
CA ARG A 30 7.56 -16.90 1.76
C ARG A 30 8.33 -17.03 0.45
N ALA A 31 7.83 -16.44 -0.62
CA ALA A 31 8.53 -16.40 -1.91
C ALA A 31 9.70 -15.42 -1.93
N GLY A 32 9.81 -14.53 -0.95
CA GLY A 32 10.90 -13.56 -0.83
C GLY A 32 10.57 -12.17 -1.39
N ALA A 33 9.30 -11.82 -1.55
CA ALA A 33 8.91 -10.45 -1.89
C ALA A 33 9.33 -9.49 -0.77
N GLY A 34 10.13 -8.49 -1.08
CA GLY A 34 10.55 -7.45 -0.13
C GLY A 34 9.44 -6.46 0.17
N SER A 35 8.53 -6.25 -0.78
CA SER A 35 7.36 -5.42 -0.63
C SER A 35 6.18 -5.94 -1.43
N VAL A 36 4.97 -5.57 -0.98
CA VAL A 36 3.71 -5.92 -1.65
C VAL A 36 2.90 -4.65 -1.88
N SER A 37 2.49 -4.45 -3.13
CA SER A 37 1.65 -3.34 -3.57
C SER A 37 0.24 -3.86 -3.86
N PHE A 38 -0.78 -3.22 -3.29
CA PHE A 38 -2.16 -3.67 -3.45
C PHE A 38 -3.17 -2.54 -3.30
N ASP A 39 -4.38 -2.77 -3.81
CA ASP A 39 -5.52 -1.86 -3.63
C ASP A 39 -6.09 -2.02 -2.21
N PHE A 40 -5.87 -1.01 -1.38
CA PHE A 40 -6.32 -1.02 0.02
C PHE A 40 -7.84 -1.11 0.16
N SER A 41 -8.60 -0.62 -0.82
CA SER A 41 -10.07 -0.66 -0.80
C SER A 41 -10.65 -2.08 -0.93
N LEU A 42 -9.86 -3.02 -1.42
CA LEU A 42 -10.26 -4.42 -1.59
C LEU A 42 -9.88 -5.30 -0.39
N LEU A 43 -9.20 -4.74 0.61
CA LEU A 43 -8.78 -5.47 1.80
C LEU A 43 -9.99 -5.89 2.64
N THR A 44 -9.96 -7.14 3.11
CA THR A 44 -10.96 -7.69 4.01
C THR A 44 -10.30 -8.11 5.34
N GLU A 45 -11.10 -8.32 6.38
CA GLU A 45 -10.61 -8.77 7.69
C GLU A 45 -9.82 -10.07 7.62
N ARG A 46 -10.09 -10.90 6.63
CA ARG A 46 -9.40 -12.18 6.42
C ARG A 46 -7.90 -12.02 6.17
N GLU A 47 -7.50 -10.91 5.51
CA GLU A 47 -6.10 -10.68 5.12
C GLU A 47 -5.34 -9.87 6.17
N GLU A 48 -6.03 -9.26 7.12
CA GLU A 48 -5.42 -8.35 8.09
C GLU A 48 -4.35 -9.01 8.95
N GLU A 49 -4.60 -10.25 9.42
CA GLU A 49 -3.61 -11.00 10.20
C GLU A 49 -2.33 -11.26 9.40
N GLU A 50 -2.46 -11.66 8.13
CA GLU A 50 -1.33 -11.87 7.23
C GLU A 50 -0.54 -10.57 6.99
N ILE A 51 -1.22 -9.43 6.94
CA ILE A 51 -0.58 -8.10 6.85
C ILE A 51 0.23 -7.81 8.12
N GLY A 52 -0.35 -8.04 9.30
CA GLY A 52 0.35 -7.86 10.57
C GLY A 52 1.65 -8.67 10.63
N GLU A 53 1.59 -9.95 10.28
CA GLU A 53 2.76 -10.81 10.19
C GLU A 53 3.79 -10.33 9.14
N ALA A 54 3.32 -9.83 8.01
CA ALA A 54 4.19 -9.32 6.95
C ALA A 54 4.97 -8.09 7.42
N VAL A 55 4.30 -7.15 8.07
CA VAL A 55 4.91 -5.93 8.63
C VAL A 55 5.93 -6.28 9.71
N GLU A 56 5.57 -7.13 10.66
CA GLU A 56 6.49 -7.60 11.71
C GLU A 56 7.68 -8.35 11.15
N GLY A 57 7.51 -9.04 10.04
CA GLY A 57 8.58 -9.72 9.30
C GLY A 57 9.43 -8.82 8.42
N GLY A 58 9.17 -7.50 8.38
CA GLY A 58 9.93 -6.52 7.61
C GLY A 58 9.49 -6.32 6.16
N THR A 59 8.34 -6.87 5.76
CA THR A 59 7.76 -6.62 4.44
C THR A 59 7.21 -5.19 4.36
N GLN A 60 7.63 -4.43 3.36
CA GLN A 60 7.10 -3.09 3.11
C GLN A 60 5.76 -3.19 2.34
N LEU A 61 4.81 -2.35 2.70
CA LEU A 61 3.50 -2.29 2.07
C LEU A 61 3.35 -1.02 1.24
N LEU A 62 3.02 -1.18 -0.03
CA LEU A 62 2.64 -0.08 -0.92
C LEU A 62 1.12 -0.05 -0.98
N LEU A 63 0.51 0.86 -0.21
CA LEU A 63 -0.94 0.90 -0.01
C LEU A 63 -1.61 1.80 -1.03
N GLY A 64 -2.39 1.20 -1.91
CA GLY A 64 -3.20 1.87 -2.92
C GLY A 64 -4.45 2.50 -2.32
N VAL A 65 -4.31 3.66 -1.70
CA VAL A 65 -5.42 4.41 -1.06
C VAL A 65 -5.95 5.55 -1.93
N VAL A 66 -5.27 5.85 -3.03
CA VAL A 66 -5.67 6.91 -3.97
C VAL A 66 -6.24 6.25 -5.24
N PRO A 67 -7.48 6.58 -5.65
CA PRO A 67 -8.05 6.01 -6.87
C PRO A 67 -7.16 6.26 -8.09
N SER A 68 -7.07 5.26 -8.97
CA SER A 68 -6.21 5.31 -10.16
C SER A 68 -6.92 5.79 -11.43
N ALA A 69 -8.23 6.07 -11.36
CA ALA A 69 -9.04 6.52 -12.49
C ALA A 69 -9.62 7.90 -12.27
N ASP A 70 -9.79 8.66 -13.35
CA ASP A 70 -10.52 9.93 -13.38
C ASP A 70 -11.97 9.74 -12.88
N GLY A 71 -12.59 10.78 -12.36
CA GLY A 71 -13.94 10.72 -11.80
C GLY A 71 -13.96 10.61 -10.27
N ALA A 72 -12.84 10.27 -9.65
CA ALA A 72 -12.68 10.28 -8.20
C ALA A 72 -12.00 11.56 -7.68
N SER A 73 -12.12 12.67 -8.39
CA SER A 73 -11.43 13.94 -8.08
C SER A 73 -11.77 14.49 -6.69
N THR A 74 -12.97 14.20 -6.17
CA THR A 74 -13.36 14.56 -4.80
C THR A 74 -12.53 13.85 -3.74
N ALA A 75 -12.05 12.63 -4.03
CA ALA A 75 -11.16 11.89 -3.14
C ALA A 75 -9.79 12.57 -2.96
N LEU A 76 -9.39 13.46 -3.89
CA LEU A 76 -8.13 14.17 -3.84
C LEU A 76 -8.17 15.46 -3.00
N SER A 77 -9.28 15.76 -2.33
CA SER A 77 -9.43 16.95 -1.49
C SER A 77 -9.03 16.73 -0.02
N ASP A 78 -9.02 15.49 0.45
CA ASP A 78 -8.76 15.16 1.85
C ASP A 78 -7.63 14.12 1.98
N PRO A 79 -6.37 14.53 2.07
CA PRO A 79 -5.24 13.62 2.25
C PRO A 79 -5.30 12.82 3.55
N GLY A 80 -5.77 13.43 4.63
CA GLY A 80 -5.93 12.77 5.93
C GLY A 80 -6.97 11.67 5.90
N GLY A 81 -8.10 11.94 5.26
CA GLY A 81 -9.18 10.97 5.06
C GLY A 81 -8.75 9.78 4.21
N SER A 82 -7.91 10.00 3.20
CA SER A 82 -7.40 8.91 2.36
C SER A 82 -6.60 7.85 3.13
N VAL A 83 -5.96 8.23 4.23
CA VAL A 83 -5.14 7.31 5.06
C VAL A 83 -5.77 6.96 6.41
N MET A 84 -7.01 7.40 6.66
CA MET A 84 -7.71 7.08 7.91
C MET A 84 -7.87 5.56 8.11
N GLY A 85 -8.22 4.84 7.05
CA GLY A 85 -8.35 3.38 7.10
C GLY A 85 -7.04 2.68 7.45
N VAL A 86 -5.91 3.24 7.04
CA VAL A 86 -4.58 2.71 7.36
C VAL A 86 -4.29 2.84 8.86
N ARG A 87 -4.58 4.00 9.47
CA ARG A 87 -4.45 4.18 10.93
C ARG A 87 -5.34 3.20 11.69
N THR A 88 -6.59 3.07 11.24
CA THR A 88 -7.56 2.14 11.85
C THR A 88 -7.06 0.70 11.80
N LEU A 89 -6.50 0.27 10.66
CA LEU A 89 -5.90 -1.06 10.51
C LEU A 89 -4.73 -1.25 11.48
N TRP A 90 -3.80 -0.28 11.55
CA TRP A 90 -2.64 -0.34 12.44
C TRP A 90 -3.04 -0.49 13.90
N ASN A 91 -4.00 0.32 14.35
CA ASN A 91 -4.54 0.24 15.71
C ASN A 91 -5.21 -1.11 15.99
N ARG A 92 -6.00 -1.63 15.05
CA ARG A 92 -6.69 -2.91 15.19
C ARG A 92 -5.72 -4.08 15.27
N LEU A 93 -4.63 -4.04 14.51
CA LEU A 93 -3.57 -5.04 14.55
C LEU A 93 -2.63 -4.90 15.75
N GLY A 94 -2.74 -3.84 16.53
CA GLY A 94 -1.86 -3.58 17.67
C GLY A 94 -0.42 -3.23 17.28
N LEU A 95 -0.22 -2.78 16.03
CA LEU A 95 1.09 -2.37 15.54
C LEU A 95 1.49 -1.00 16.10
N THR A 96 2.77 -0.81 16.37
CA THR A 96 3.30 0.46 16.88
C THR A 96 3.11 1.58 15.84
N PRO A 97 2.47 2.72 16.18
CA PRO A 97 2.23 3.79 15.22
C PRO A 97 3.49 4.29 14.50
N GLY A 98 4.62 4.36 15.21
CA GLY A 98 5.91 4.77 14.63
C GLY A 98 6.40 3.90 13.48
N THR A 99 5.96 2.65 13.39
CA THR A 99 6.34 1.75 12.29
C THR A 99 5.65 2.07 10.97
N LEU A 100 4.59 2.90 10.97
CA LEU A 100 3.91 3.32 9.75
C LEU A 100 4.86 3.98 8.74
N ALA A 101 5.69 4.91 9.19
CA ALA A 101 6.63 5.63 8.33
C ALA A 101 7.70 4.72 7.70
N GLU A 102 8.03 3.61 8.35
CA GLU A 102 9.04 2.66 7.88
C GLU A 102 8.44 1.58 6.99
N SER A 103 7.18 1.22 7.23
CA SER A 103 6.54 0.05 6.64
C SER A 103 5.61 0.37 5.47
N VAL A 104 5.15 1.63 5.36
CA VAL A 104 4.08 2.03 4.42
C VAL A 104 4.56 3.05 3.41
N VAL A 105 4.25 2.78 2.15
CA VAL A 105 4.33 3.74 1.04
C VAL A 105 2.91 3.98 0.54
N VAL A 106 2.50 5.24 0.43
CA VAL A 106 1.19 5.62 -0.10
C VAL A 106 1.25 5.69 -1.62
N THR A 107 0.35 4.97 -2.29
CA THR A 107 0.33 4.87 -3.75
C THR A 107 -1.10 5.01 -4.30
N PRO A 108 -1.25 5.24 -5.62
CA PRO A 108 -2.49 4.94 -6.31
C PRO A 108 -2.83 3.45 -6.22
N SER A 109 -4.11 3.10 -6.33
CA SER A 109 -4.59 1.72 -6.22
C SER A 109 -4.07 0.80 -7.34
N CYS A 110 -3.76 1.39 -8.50
CA CYS A 110 -3.20 0.68 -9.65
C CYS A 110 -2.43 1.66 -10.54
N GLY A 111 -1.99 1.22 -11.72
CA GLY A 111 -1.35 2.07 -12.71
C GLY A 111 -2.24 3.20 -13.20
N LEU A 112 -1.64 4.33 -13.57
CA LEU A 112 -2.33 5.55 -14.01
C LEU A 112 -2.43 5.68 -15.55
N ALA A 113 -2.18 4.60 -16.28
CA ALA A 113 -2.18 4.62 -17.75
C ALA A 113 -3.56 4.99 -18.36
N GLY A 114 -4.65 4.68 -17.66
CA GLY A 114 -6.01 5.04 -18.07
C GLY A 114 -6.49 6.41 -17.57
N ALA A 115 -5.67 7.13 -16.80
CA ALA A 115 -6.00 8.44 -16.25
C ALA A 115 -5.56 9.57 -17.20
N SER A 116 -6.23 10.73 -17.13
CA SER A 116 -5.73 11.93 -17.79
C SER A 116 -4.39 12.36 -17.19
N PRO A 117 -3.51 13.03 -17.96
CA PRO A 117 -2.25 13.54 -17.42
C PRO A 117 -2.44 14.52 -16.24
N ALA A 118 -3.53 15.29 -16.25
CA ALA A 118 -3.87 16.21 -15.18
C ALA A 118 -4.23 15.46 -13.90
N TYR A 119 -5.09 14.43 -14.00
CA TYR A 119 -5.46 13.59 -12.87
C TYR A 119 -4.24 12.82 -12.32
N ALA A 120 -3.43 12.24 -13.20
CA ALA A 120 -2.24 11.49 -12.79
C ALA A 120 -1.30 12.35 -11.93
N ARG A 121 -1.02 13.59 -12.35
CA ARG A 121 -0.22 14.54 -11.57
C ARG A 121 -0.88 14.88 -10.22
N ALA A 122 -2.18 15.12 -10.22
CA ALA A 122 -2.94 15.42 -9.00
C ALA A 122 -2.95 14.23 -8.03
N ALA A 123 -3.14 13.02 -8.52
CA ALA A 123 -3.12 11.78 -7.72
C ALA A 123 -1.75 11.55 -7.07
N LEU A 124 -0.66 11.71 -7.82
CA LEU A 124 0.70 11.58 -7.27
C LEU A 124 1.00 12.66 -6.22
N ALA A 125 0.62 13.89 -6.47
CA ALA A 125 0.75 14.97 -5.49
C ALA A 125 -0.09 14.71 -4.23
N HIS A 126 -1.28 14.11 -4.38
CA HIS A 126 -2.12 13.70 -3.26
C HIS A 126 -1.48 12.58 -2.44
N CYS A 127 -0.87 11.57 -3.08
CA CYS A 127 -0.12 10.52 -2.39
C CYS A 127 0.96 11.11 -1.46
N VAL A 128 1.69 12.11 -1.94
CA VAL A 128 2.72 12.79 -1.13
C VAL A 128 2.12 13.48 0.09
N ARG A 129 0.99 14.18 -0.08
CA ARG A 129 0.29 14.86 1.03
C ARG A 129 -0.29 13.85 2.03
N ALA A 130 -0.87 12.76 1.53
CA ALA A 130 -1.43 11.69 2.37
C ALA A 130 -0.32 10.97 3.16
N ALA A 131 0.82 10.68 2.54
CA ALA A 131 1.97 10.10 3.22
C ALA A 131 2.51 11.01 4.33
N ARG A 132 2.60 12.33 4.09
CA ARG A 132 2.96 13.31 5.12
C ARG A 132 1.96 13.32 6.27
N SER A 133 0.65 13.34 5.95
CA SER A 133 -0.40 13.27 6.97
C SER A 133 -0.28 12.02 7.83
N LEU A 134 0.09 10.88 7.24
CA LEU A 134 0.29 9.64 7.96
C LEU A 134 1.53 9.67 8.85
N ALA A 135 2.63 10.24 8.36
CA ALA A 135 3.89 10.37 9.11
C ALA A 135 3.78 11.37 10.27
N ASP A 136 3.09 12.50 10.06
CA ASP A 136 2.93 13.55 11.07
C ASP A 136 1.93 13.15 12.18
N ASN A 137 0.94 12.32 11.83
CA ASN A 137 -0.11 11.85 12.73
C ASN A 137 -0.36 10.34 12.52
N PRO A 138 0.52 9.47 13.04
CA PRO A 138 0.42 8.03 12.83
C PRO A 138 -0.67 7.35 13.67
N GLU A 139 -1.25 8.04 14.64
CA GLU A 139 -2.32 7.56 15.53
C GLU A 139 -3.72 7.85 14.99
#